data_e30eb300f19a09ad3cfeebf45e1ebf8e
#
_entry.id   e30eb300f19a09ad3cfeebf45e1ebf8e
#
_cell.length_a   1.000
_cell.length_b   1.000
_cell.length_c   1.000
_cell.angle_alpha   90.00
_cell.angle_beta   90.00
_cell.angle_gamma   90.00
#
_symmetry.space_group_name_H-M   'P 1'
#
loop_
_entity.id
_entity.type
_entity.pdbx_description
1 polymer ?
#
loop_
_entity_poly.entity_id
_entity_poly.type
_entity_poly.pdbx_seq_one_letter_code
_entity_poly.pdbx_strand_id
1 'polypeptide(L)'
;MLESLVQQTMPADVIIAVDDGSKDNTCEILESYKGKLPLEITRFEKNRGHRAAFSTALEKAATLLDDEDLIFLADQDDIWAPNKLEVMSQKIGENSMIFGDAEIINGEGEIIEKSWRKKAGIVEQLSQQALLTGYTNVTGCMVAFKAALLHTVLPIPQDVPVHDQWITLCATAENGYASIADKVIYYRIHESNAIGEGYKTWSEKLQTNLQWAKAVRNSSLYEKLPGESRTFLDKFIQFLELRFSHAFLSPLWFVWIVRNARHIYPQVTKATQMIGRILFSFVGVSTAKRFFKKK
;
A
#
# COMPACT_ATOMS: atom_id res chain seq x y z
N MET A 1 4.36 -7.02 19.06
CA MET A 1 5.02 -5.97 18.30
C MET A 1 6.06 -5.21 19.14
N LEU A 2 5.75 -4.48 20.24
CA LEU A 2 6.72 -3.65 20.99
C LEU A 2 7.97 -4.41 21.46
N GLU A 3 7.82 -5.65 21.94
CA GLU A 3 8.95 -6.48 22.34
C GLU A 3 9.91 -6.78 21.18
N SER A 4 9.41 -6.95 19.96
CA SER A 4 10.25 -7.15 18.79
C SER A 4 11.00 -5.88 18.34
N LEU A 5 10.52 -4.69 18.73
CA LEU A 5 11.28 -3.45 18.57
C LEU A 5 12.43 -3.32 19.58
N VAL A 6 12.20 -3.77 20.83
CA VAL A 6 13.27 -3.83 21.85
C VAL A 6 14.40 -4.78 21.43
N GLN A 7 14.08 -5.84 20.68
CA GLN A 7 15.02 -6.89 20.26
C GLN A 7 15.73 -6.61 18.95
N GLN A 8 15.57 -5.42 18.34
CA GLN A 8 16.26 -5.10 17.09
C GLN A 8 17.78 -5.03 17.29
N THR A 9 18.53 -5.59 16.32
CA THR A 9 20.02 -5.52 16.29
C THR A 9 20.52 -4.09 16.11
N MET A 10 19.75 -3.26 15.43
CA MET A 10 19.94 -1.82 15.31
C MET A 10 18.73 -1.12 15.95
N PRO A 11 18.91 -0.36 17.05
CA PRO A 11 17.78 0.30 17.70
C PRO A 11 17.22 1.44 16.84
N ALA A 12 15.94 1.77 17.01
CA ALA A 12 15.34 2.97 16.45
C ALA A 12 15.71 4.19 17.32
N ASP A 13 15.96 5.33 16.66
CA ASP A 13 16.23 6.60 17.36
C ASP A 13 14.96 7.23 17.93
N VAL A 14 13.82 7.04 17.26
CA VAL A 14 12.49 7.47 17.71
C VAL A 14 11.41 6.53 17.21
N ILE A 15 10.39 6.34 18.02
CA ILE A 15 9.19 5.55 17.65
C ILE A 15 7.97 6.44 17.89
N ILE A 16 7.28 6.79 16.82
CA ILE A 16 6.08 7.63 16.89
C ILE A 16 4.86 6.71 16.88
N ALA A 17 4.18 6.61 18.02
CA ALA A 17 2.96 5.83 18.18
C ALA A 17 1.73 6.74 18.20
N VAL A 18 0.77 6.48 17.31
CA VAL A 18 -0.51 7.18 17.30
C VAL A 18 -1.62 6.23 17.69
N ASP A 19 -2.20 6.42 18.85
CA ASP A 19 -3.37 5.70 19.31
C ASP A 19 -4.65 6.32 18.75
N ASP A 20 -5.40 5.56 17.96
CA ASP A 20 -6.61 6.01 17.28
C ASP A 20 -7.87 5.91 18.18
N GLY A 21 -7.73 6.30 19.44
CA GLY A 21 -8.82 6.35 20.41
C GLY A 21 -9.20 4.99 20.99
N SER A 22 -8.20 4.13 21.27
CA SER A 22 -8.40 2.81 21.91
C SER A 22 -9.12 2.90 23.23
N LYS A 23 -9.96 1.90 23.51
CA LYS A 23 -10.77 1.80 24.73
C LYS A 23 -10.29 0.69 25.67
N ASP A 24 -9.28 -0.05 25.24
CA ASP A 24 -8.62 -1.11 26.00
C ASP A 24 -7.34 -0.59 26.68
N ASN A 25 -6.49 -1.47 27.13
CA ASN A 25 -5.23 -1.15 27.81
C ASN A 25 -4.08 -0.76 26.86
N THR A 26 -4.34 -0.46 25.59
CA THR A 26 -3.31 -0.10 24.58
C THR A 26 -2.41 1.04 25.06
N CYS A 27 -2.99 2.13 25.59
CA CYS A 27 -2.22 3.27 26.08
C CYS A 27 -1.35 2.91 27.28
N GLU A 28 -1.85 2.12 28.22
CA GLU A 28 -1.09 1.66 29.40
C GLU A 28 0.11 0.80 28.98
N ILE A 29 -0.10 -0.07 27.99
CA ILE A 29 0.97 -0.88 27.41
C ILE A 29 2.03 0.03 26.76
N LEU A 30 1.65 0.99 25.92
CA LEU A 30 2.59 1.93 25.30
C LEU A 30 3.40 2.70 26.37
N GLU A 31 2.74 3.22 27.40
CA GLU A 31 3.41 3.93 28.49
C GLU A 31 4.42 3.04 29.24
N SER A 32 4.12 1.76 29.42
CA SER A 32 5.00 0.81 30.11
C SER A 32 6.31 0.53 29.34
N TYR A 33 6.35 0.82 28.03
CA TYR A 33 7.54 0.66 27.19
C TYR A 33 8.41 1.92 27.04
N LYS A 34 7.99 3.09 27.52
CA LYS A 34 8.77 4.34 27.44
C LYS A 34 10.17 4.24 28.08
N GLY A 35 10.35 3.36 29.09
CA GLY A 35 11.66 3.10 29.69
C GLY A 35 12.56 2.15 28.87
N LYS A 36 12.03 1.49 27.85
CA LYS A 36 12.74 0.53 27.01
C LYS A 36 12.89 1.00 25.55
N LEU A 37 11.98 1.82 25.07
CA LEU A 37 11.90 2.32 23.70
C LEU A 37 11.76 3.85 23.69
N PRO A 38 12.34 4.55 22.70
CA PRO A 38 12.22 5.99 22.52
C PRO A 38 10.84 6.36 21.95
N LEU A 39 9.77 6.14 22.72
CA LEU A 39 8.39 6.30 22.32
C LEU A 39 7.89 7.73 22.47
N GLU A 40 7.38 8.27 21.37
CA GLU A 40 6.56 9.47 21.33
C GLU A 40 5.11 9.08 21.05
N ILE A 41 4.21 9.26 22.02
CA ILE A 41 2.84 8.81 21.96
C ILE A 41 1.90 9.99 21.70
N THR A 42 1.07 9.87 20.66
CA THR A 42 -0.05 10.77 20.38
C THR A 42 -1.35 9.98 20.48
N ARG A 43 -2.36 10.54 21.13
CA ARG A 43 -3.68 9.90 21.27
C ARG A 43 -4.76 10.76 20.68
N PHE A 44 -5.64 10.15 19.85
CA PHE A 44 -6.86 10.79 19.41
C PHE A 44 -7.99 10.60 20.43
N GLU A 45 -8.82 11.62 20.59
CA GLU A 45 -10.01 11.53 21.44
C GLU A 45 -11.07 10.55 20.90
N LYS A 46 -11.10 10.39 19.57
CA LYS A 46 -12.03 9.52 18.84
C LYS A 46 -11.31 8.83 17.69
N ASN A 47 -11.78 7.65 17.33
CA ASN A 47 -11.29 6.93 16.16
C ASN A 47 -11.46 7.76 14.88
N ARG A 48 -10.36 7.95 14.14
CA ARG A 48 -10.26 8.69 12.87
C ARG A 48 -9.80 7.79 11.71
N GLY A 49 -9.52 6.52 12.02
CA GLY A 49 -9.06 5.50 11.09
C GLY A 49 -7.54 5.48 10.89
N HIS A 50 -7.04 4.30 10.49
CA HIS A 50 -5.61 4.04 10.34
C HIS A 50 -4.89 5.06 9.45
N ARG A 51 -5.51 5.52 8.36
CA ARG A 51 -4.93 6.54 7.47
C ARG A 51 -4.65 7.86 8.21
N ALA A 52 -5.57 8.31 9.07
CA ALA A 52 -5.36 9.53 9.86
C ALA A 52 -4.25 9.34 10.90
N ALA A 53 -4.16 8.16 11.51
CA ALA A 53 -3.09 7.83 12.45
C ALA A 53 -1.72 7.85 11.75
N PHE A 54 -1.57 7.19 10.60
CA PHE A 54 -0.32 7.23 9.82
C PHE A 54 0.00 8.64 9.30
N SER A 55 -0.99 9.42 8.81
CA SER A 55 -0.75 10.81 8.40
C SER A 55 -0.18 11.64 9.54
N THR A 56 -0.79 11.56 10.73
CA THR A 56 -0.30 12.29 11.92
C THR A 56 1.10 11.83 12.34
N ALA A 57 1.37 10.53 12.29
CA ALA A 57 2.71 10.01 12.60
C ALA A 57 3.77 10.54 11.62
N LEU A 58 3.46 10.53 10.32
CA LEU A 58 4.37 11.01 9.27
C LEU A 58 4.54 12.53 9.29
N GLU A 59 3.48 13.30 9.57
CA GLU A 59 3.56 14.74 9.77
C GLU A 59 4.48 15.08 10.95
N LYS A 60 4.41 14.30 12.04
CA LYS A 60 5.33 14.47 13.17
C LYS A 60 6.75 14.05 12.80
N ALA A 61 6.95 12.94 12.09
CA ALA A 61 8.26 12.51 11.61
C ALA A 61 8.93 13.60 10.76
N ALA A 62 8.18 14.27 9.88
CA ALA A 62 8.68 15.38 9.06
C ALA A 62 9.22 16.57 9.87
N THR A 63 8.88 16.69 11.15
CA THR A 63 9.41 17.76 12.04
C THR A 63 10.65 17.33 12.82
N LEU A 64 11.01 16.06 12.79
CA LEU A 64 12.07 15.46 13.62
C LEU A 64 13.25 14.94 12.82
N LEU A 65 13.03 14.58 11.54
CA LEU A 65 13.96 13.82 10.74
C LEU A 65 14.61 14.68 9.65
N ASP A 66 15.86 14.36 9.34
CA ASP A 66 16.57 14.85 8.16
C ASP A 66 16.27 13.97 6.94
N ASP A 67 16.49 14.49 5.74
CA ASP A 67 16.13 13.85 4.46
C ASP A 67 16.72 12.43 4.27
N GLU A 68 17.90 12.17 4.84
CA GLU A 68 18.57 10.85 4.72
C GLU A 68 18.14 9.84 5.78
N ASP A 69 17.37 10.24 6.79
CA ASP A 69 16.83 9.35 7.79
C ASP A 69 15.84 8.36 7.18
N LEU A 70 15.66 7.23 7.85
CA LEU A 70 14.78 6.16 7.37
C LEU A 70 13.55 6.02 8.26
N ILE A 71 12.40 5.96 7.60
CA ILE A 71 11.11 5.73 8.23
C ILE A 71 10.68 4.30 7.96
N PHE A 72 10.29 3.59 9.01
CA PHE A 72 9.75 2.23 8.97
C PHE A 72 8.30 2.25 9.44
N LEU A 73 7.40 1.68 8.65
CA LEU A 73 6.00 1.57 9.05
C LEU A 73 5.78 0.31 9.88
N ALA A 74 4.89 0.39 10.86
CA ALA A 74 4.59 -0.69 11.78
C ALA A 74 3.08 -0.84 12.00
N ASP A 75 2.58 -2.06 11.89
CA ASP A 75 1.26 -2.46 12.38
C ASP A 75 1.38 -3.08 13.78
N GLN A 76 0.35 -2.95 14.60
CA GLN A 76 0.42 -3.30 16.03
C GLN A 76 0.37 -4.81 16.31
N ASP A 77 0.00 -5.63 15.33
CA ASP A 77 -0.25 -7.08 15.45
C ASP A 77 0.88 -7.96 14.92
N ASP A 78 1.85 -7.37 14.21
CA ASP A 78 2.99 -8.07 13.64
C ASP A 78 4.17 -8.21 14.62
N ILE A 79 5.09 -9.14 14.30
CA ILE A 79 6.37 -9.30 14.99
C ILE A 79 7.48 -8.96 14.01
N TRP A 80 8.36 -8.03 14.34
CA TRP A 80 9.48 -7.67 13.48
C TRP A 80 10.60 -8.71 13.58
N ALA A 81 11.23 -9.03 12.42
CA ALA A 81 12.45 -9.81 12.41
C ALA A 81 13.56 -9.03 13.16
N PRO A 82 14.42 -9.70 13.97
CA PRO A 82 15.39 -9.00 14.81
C PRO A 82 16.36 -8.07 14.08
N ASN A 83 16.61 -8.31 12.80
CA ASN A 83 17.52 -7.53 11.95
C ASN A 83 16.81 -6.67 10.91
N LYS A 84 15.50 -6.40 11.06
CA LYS A 84 14.71 -5.66 10.06
C LYS A 84 15.29 -4.28 9.79
N LEU A 85 15.54 -3.48 10.83
CA LEU A 85 16.08 -2.14 10.70
C LEU A 85 17.43 -2.16 9.98
N GLU A 86 18.34 -2.99 10.44
CA GLU A 86 19.68 -3.11 9.90
C GLU A 86 19.69 -3.54 8.41
N VAL A 87 18.99 -4.62 8.08
CA VAL A 87 18.98 -5.19 6.71
C VAL A 87 18.36 -4.21 5.70
N MET A 88 17.26 -3.56 6.06
CA MET A 88 16.61 -2.64 5.15
C MET A 88 17.41 -1.34 4.98
N SER A 89 18.03 -0.84 6.05
CA SER A 89 18.91 0.33 5.98
C SER A 89 20.13 0.09 5.08
N GLN A 90 20.74 -1.10 5.16
CA GLN A 90 21.89 -1.45 4.31
C GLN A 90 21.51 -1.67 2.84
N LYS A 91 20.28 -2.10 2.55
CA LYS A 91 19.86 -2.52 1.20
C LYS A 91 19.03 -1.49 0.43
N ILE A 92 18.58 -0.41 1.04
CA ILE A 92 17.78 0.63 0.36
C ILE A 92 18.56 1.33 -0.76
N GLY A 93 19.87 1.55 -0.57
CA GLY A 93 20.73 2.20 -1.54
C GLY A 93 20.22 3.58 -1.98
N GLU A 94 20.25 3.84 -3.28
CA GLU A 94 19.78 5.10 -3.87
C GLU A 94 18.25 5.19 -3.99
N ASN A 95 17.51 4.09 -3.72
CA ASN A 95 16.05 4.11 -3.86
C ASN A 95 15.41 4.97 -2.76
N SER A 96 14.27 5.56 -3.08
CA SER A 96 13.46 6.31 -2.11
C SER A 96 12.74 5.40 -1.12
N MET A 97 12.49 4.14 -1.49
CA MET A 97 11.77 3.18 -0.67
C MET A 97 12.32 1.76 -0.88
N ILE A 98 12.16 0.90 0.11
CA ILE A 98 12.47 -0.52 0.06
C ILE A 98 11.35 -1.33 0.74
N PHE A 99 11.04 -2.52 0.22
CA PHE A 99 10.17 -3.44 0.92
C PHE A 99 10.70 -4.87 0.91
N GLY A 100 10.39 -5.59 2.00
CA GLY A 100 10.81 -6.97 2.21
C GLY A 100 9.71 -7.99 1.94
N ASP A 101 9.94 -9.22 2.38
CA ASP A 101 8.95 -10.30 2.44
C ASP A 101 8.61 -10.61 3.90
N ALA A 102 7.61 -11.44 4.13
CA ALA A 102 7.18 -11.89 5.45
C ALA A 102 7.02 -13.40 5.51
N GLU A 103 7.22 -13.97 6.70
CA GLU A 103 6.60 -15.24 7.07
C GLU A 103 5.21 -14.95 7.63
N ILE A 104 4.23 -15.79 7.30
CA ILE A 104 2.86 -15.63 7.81
C ILE A 104 2.70 -16.48 9.05
N ILE A 105 2.19 -15.87 10.13
CA ILE A 105 1.89 -16.54 11.39
C ILE A 105 0.39 -16.51 11.69
N ASN A 106 -0.08 -17.51 12.44
CA ASN A 106 -1.43 -17.54 13.00
C ASN A 106 -1.54 -16.72 14.31
N GLY A 107 -2.71 -16.73 14.95
CA GLY A 107 -2.95 -16.07 16.24
C GLY A 107 -1.98 -16.48 17.34
N GLU A 108 -1.58 -17.74 17.37
CA GLU A 108 -0.68 -18.35 18.34
C GLU A 108 0.81 -18.06 18.06
N GLY A 109 1.14 -17.48 16.88
CA GLY A 109 2.51 -17.17 16.47
C GLY A 109 3.21 -18.31 15.72
N GLU A 110 2.49 -19.35 15.33
CA GLU A 110 3.05 -20.45 14.53
C GLU A 110 3.13 -20.08 13.05
N ILE A 111 4.25 -20.41 12.37
CA ILE A 111 4.43 -20.14 10.95
C ILE A 111 3.55 -21.07 10.14
N ILE A 112 2.61 -20.47 9.38
CA ILE A 112 1.69 -21.19 8.49
C ILE A 112 2.07 -21.06 7.01
N GLU A 113 2.90 -20.06 6.67
CA GLU A 113 3.39 -19.87 5.30
C GLU A 113 4.77 -19.17 5.32
N LYS A 114 5.72 -19.67 4.53
CA LYS A 114 7.12 -19.18 4.54
C LYS A 114 7.34 -17.90 3.72
N SER A 115 6.38 -17.46 2.93
CA SER A 115 6.52 -16.27 2.10
C SER A 115 5.15 -15.69 1.76
N TRP A 116 4.86 -14.52 2.29
CA TRP A 116 3.68 -13.75 1.95
C TRP A 116 3.65 -13.39 0.45
N ARG A 117 4.79 -13.00 -0.11
CA ARG A 117 4.90 -12.61 -1.52
C ARG A 117 4.54 -13.76 -2.47
N LYS A 118 5.03 -14.98 -2.18
CA LYS A 118 4.70 -16.18 -2.98
C LYS A 118 3.23 -16.54 -2.85
N LYS A 119 2.69 -16.54 -1.63
CA LYS A 119 1.27 -16.83 -1.38
C LYS A 119 0.35 -15.83 -2.06
N ALA A 120 0.65 -14.54 -1.97
CA ALA A 120 -0.13 -13.47 -2.58
C ALA A 120 0.09 -13.31 -4.09
N GLY A 121 1.08 -14.00 -4.68
CA GLY A 121 1.43 -13.86 -6.09
C GLY A 121 1.93 -12.45 -6.43
N ILE A 122 2.75 -11.87 -5.56
CA ILE A 122 3.22 -10.49 -5.68
C ILE A 122 4.15 -10.33 -6.88
N VAL A 123 3.86 -9.31 -7.68
CA VAL A 123 4.75 -8.83 -8.75
C VAL A 123 5.79 -7.91 -8.11
N GLU A 124 7.06 -8.29 -8.16
CA GLU A 124 8.15 -7.58 -7.45
C GLU A 124 8.36 -6.15 -7.94
N GLN A 125 8.28 -5.94 -9.25
CA GLN A 125 8.41 -4.63 -9.88
C GLN A 125 7.14 -4.30 -10.65
N LEU A 126 6.50 -3.21 -10.26
CA LEU A 126 5.34 -2.67 -10.98
C LEU A 126 5.75 -1.42 -11.75
N SER A 127 5.21 -1.27 -12.95
CA SER A 127 5.29 0.01 -13.63
C SER A 127 4.49 1.08 -12.86
N GLN A 128 4.90 2.33 -12.98
CA GLN A 128 4.16 3.44 -12.41
C GLN A 128 2.69 3.43 -12.89
N GLN A 129 2.46 3.10 -14.19
CA GLN A 129 1.12 2.96 -14.74
C GLN A 129 0.29 1.87 -14.02
N ALA A 130 0.89 0.75 -13.63
CA ALA A 130 0.18 -0.28 -12.87
C ALA A 130 -0.24 0.23 -11.47
N LEU A 131 0.62 0.96 -10.79
CA LEU A 131 0.29 1.60 -9.50
C LEU A 131 -0.81 2.66 -9.66
N LEU A 132 -0.81 3.41 -10.76
CA LEU A 132 -1.87 4.38 -11.09
C LEU A 132 -3.25 3.73 -11.26
N THR A 133 -3.33 2.43 -11.56
CA THR A 133 -4.63 1.72 -11.62
C THR A 133 -5.21 1.35 -10.26
N GLY A 134 -4.49 1.59 -9.17
CA GLY A 134 -4.89 1.16 -7.83
C GLY A 134 -4.43 -0.25 -7.47
N TYR A 135 -3.56 -0.87 -8.27
CA TYR A 135 -2.89 -2.11 -7.89
C TYR A 135 -1.68 -1.78 -7.03
N THR A 136 -1.48 -2.52 -5.94
CA THR A 136 -0.28 -2.45 -5.12
C THR A 136 0.35 -3.83 -4.97
N ASN A 137 1.67 -3.88 -4.79
CA ASN A 137 2.45 -5.06 -4.48
C ASN A 137 3.13 -4.95 -3.10
N VAL A 138 2.80 -3.91 -2.35
CA VAL A 138 3.44 -3.56 -1.09
C VAL A 138 2.43 -3.60 0.05
N THR A 139 2.89 -4.01 1.22
CA THR A 139 2.16 -3.96 2.49
C THR A 139 2.94 -3.09 3.46
N GLY A 140 2.28 -2.13 4.10
CA GLY A 140 2.89 -1.06 4.88
C GLY A 140 3.90 -1.55 5.91
N CYS A 141 3.55 -2.56 6.70
CA CYS A 141 4.44 -3.11 7.73
C CYS A 141 5.75 -3.75 7.22
N MET A 142 5.90 -3.92 5.89
CA MET A 142 7.12 -4.45 5.25
C MET A 142 7.99 -3.35 4.61
N VAL A 143 7.64 -2.08 4.80
CA VAL A 143 8.23 -0.93 4.10
C VAL A 143 9.19 -0.16 4.99
N ALA A 144 10.27 0.32 4.35
CA ALA A 144 11.06 1.46 4.82
C ALA A 144 11.27 2.45 3.67
N PHE A 145 11.40 3.74 3.98
CA PHE A 145 11.64 4.78 2.98
C PHE A 145 12.44 5.95 3.58
N LYS A 146 13.14 6.69 2.73
CA LYS A 146 13.89 7.88 3.14
C LYS A 146 12.95 9.01 3.53
N ALA A 147 13.27 9.74 4.57
CA ALA A 147 12.46 10.85 5.05
C ALA A 147 12.27 11.97 3.99
N ALA A 148 13.24 12.15 3.07
CA ALA A 148 13.08 13.01 1.89
C ALA A 148 11.79 12.74 1.11
N LEU A 149 11.31 11.48 1.07
CA LEU A 149 10.07 11.13 0.37
C LEU A 149 8.83 11.81 0.98
N LEU A 150 8.89 12.25 2.25
CA LEU A 150 7.78 12.97 2.90
C LEU A 150 7.41 14.26 2.16
N HIS A 151 8.36 14.94 1.51
CA HIS A 151 8.09 16.12 0.68
C HIS A 151 7.12 15.85 -0.49
N THR A 152 7.00 14.58 -0.91
CA THR A 152 6.08 14.16 -1.96
C THR A 152 4.85 13.45 -1.38
N VAL A 153 5.01 12.74 -0.26
CA VAL A 153 3.93 11.98 0.40
C VAL A 153 2.94 12.89 1.10
N LEU A 154 3.42 13.97 1.75
CA LEU A 154 2.55 14.82 2.58
C LEU A 154 2.02 16.05 1.81
N PRO A 155 0.76 16.44 2.06
CA PRO A 155 -0.24 15.70 2.85
C PRO A 155 -0.78 14.49 2.12
N ILE A 156 -1.08 13.40 2.84
CA ILE A 156 -1.77 12.24 2.24
C ILE A 156 -3.19 12.66 1.83
N PRO A 157 -3.59 12.54 0.55
CA PRO A 157 -4.92 12.95 0.12
C PRO A 157 -6.03 12.17 0.85
N GLN A 158 -7.11 12.86 1.21
CA GLN A 158 -8.21 12.26 1.99
C GLN A 158 -8.91 11.08 1.28
N ASP A 159 -8.96 11.13 -0.05
CA ASP A 159 -9.62 10.10 -0.87
C ASP A 159 -8.73 8.88 -1.18
N VAL A 160 -7.47 8.87 -0.72
CA VAL A 160 -6.58 7.72 -0.84
C VAL A 160 -7.03 6.62 0.13
N PRO A 161 -7.33 5.41 -0.36
CA PRO A 161 -7.83 4.33 0.49
C PRO A 161 -6.81 3.85 1.52
N VAL A 162 -5.54 3.70 1.10
CA VAL A 162 -4.47 3.10 1.92
C VAL A 162 -3.18 3.90 1.76
N HIS A 163 -2.53 4.21 2.87
CA HIS A 163 -1.33 5.05 2.91
C HIS A 163 -0.10 4.41 2.24
N ASP A 164 0.08 3.09 2.37
CA ASP A 164 1.23 2.36 1.80
C ASP A 164 1.22 2.37 0.27
N GLN A 165 0.04 2.24 -0.34
CA GLN A 165 -0.14 2.38 -1.78
C GLN A 165 0.23 3.79 -2.27
N TRP A 166 -0.13 4.82 -1.51
CA TRP A 166 0.20 6.21 -1.80
C TRP A 166 1.71 6.45 -1.73
N ILE A 167 2.36 6.00 -0.64
CA ILE A 167 3.80 6.12 -0.44
C ILE A 167 4.55 5.41 -1.57
N THR A 168 4.10 4.20 -1.96
CA THR A 168 4.71 3.45 -3.06
C THR A 168 4.62 4.21 -4.39
N LEU A 169 3.48 4.81 -4.69
CA LEU A 169 3.33 5.61 -5.92
C LEU A 169 4.23 6.85 -5.87
N CYS A 170 4.30 7.55 -4.73
CA CYS A 170 5.20 8.70 -4.55
C CYS A 170 6.66 8.30 -4.78
N ALA A 171 7.10 7.14 -4.26
CA ALA A 171 8.45 6.66 -4.47
C ALA A 171 8.81 6.49 -5.96
N THR A 172 7.84 6.08 -6.81
CA THR A 172 8.08 5.96 -8.26
C THR A 172 8.19 7.30 -8.99
N ALA A 173 7.80 8.40 -8.39
CA ALA A 173 7.98 9.75 -8.93
C ALA A 173 9.34 10.36 -8.52
N GLU A 174 10.04 9.72 -7.61
CA GLU A 174 11.39 10.06 -7.13
C GLU A 174 12.40 8.98 -7.62
N ASN A 175 13.21 8.43 -6.72
CA ASN A 175 14.24 7.42 -7.10
C ASN A 175 13.73 5.97 -7.11
N GLY A 176 12.41 5.76 -7.13
CA GLY A 176 11.82 4.44 -7.18
C GLY A 176 11.90 3.65 -5.89
N TYR A 177 11.72 2.33 -6.00
CA TYR A 177 11.78 1.44 -4.85
C TYR A 177 12.50 0.13 -5.16
N ALA A 178 13.16 -0.43 -4.13
CA ALA A 178 13.78 -1.75 -4.15
C ALA A 178 12.87 -2.81 -3.51
N SER A 179 13.05 -4.05 -3.94
CA SER A 179 12.39 -5.23 -3.40
C SER A 179 13.45 -6.24 -2.96
N ILE A 180 13.40 -6.69 -1.71
CA ILE A 180 14.31 -7.70 -1.16
C ILE A 180 13.58 -8.97 -0.75
N ALA A 181 14.28 -10.11 -0.82
CA ALA A 181 13.71 -11.41 -0.48
C ALA A 181 13.77 -11.72 1.03
N ASP A 182 14.45 -10.86 1.79
CA ASP A 182 14.60 -11.03 3.24
C ASP A 182 13.26 -10.97 3.94
N LYS A 183 13.08 -11.84 4.94
CA LYS A 183 11.91 -11.85 5.81
C LYS A 183 12.11 -10.80 6.89
N VAL A 184 11.37 -9.70 6.74
CA VAL A 184 11.51 -8.54 7.62
C VAL A 184 10.48 -8.50 8.74
N ILE A 185 9.42 -9.32 8.62
CA ILE A 185 8.38 -9.48 9.65
C ILE A 185 7.82 -10.90 9.66
N TYR A 186 7.21 -11.25 10.79
CA TYR A 186 6.23 -12.31 10.93
C TYR A 186 4.84 -11.67 10.86
N TYR A 187 4.19 -11.78 9.70
CA TYR A 187 2.90 -11.16 9.40
C TYR A 187 1.76 -11.98 9.99
N ARG A 188 1.01 -11.40 10.93
CA ARG A 188 -0.04 -12.12 11.63
C ARG A 188 -1.35 -12.07 10.85
N ILE A 189 -1.97 -13.25 10.63
CA ILE A 189 -3.31 -13.35 10.07
C ILE A 189 -4.29 -13.75 11.17
N HIS A 190 -5.32 -12.92 11.35
CA HIS A 190 -6.47 -13.18 12.21
C HIS A 190 -7.74 -12.60 11.57
N GLU A 191 -8.93 -12.96 12.11
CA GLU A 191 -10.22 -12.55 11.55
C GLU A 191 -10.45 -11.03 11.52
N SER A 192 -9.74 -10.27 12.35
CA SER A 192 -9.86 -8.82 12.50
C SER A 192 -8.80 -8.02 11.69
N ASN A 193 -8.01 -8.65 10.80
CA ASN A 193 -7.06 -7.89 9.98
C ASN A 193 -7.81 -6.89 9.09
N ALA A 194 -7.38 -5.62 9.10
CA ALA A 194 -8.00 -4.55 8.30
C ALA A 194 -8.00 -4.85 6.79
N ILE A 195 -7.00 -5.60 6.30
CA ILE A 195 -6.91 -6.05 4.90
C ILE A 195 -7.78 -7.29 4.62
N GLY A 196 -8.32 -7.97 5.65
CA GLY A 196 -9.23 -9.13 5.51
C GLY A 196 -10.62 -8.77 4.98
N GLU A 197 -11.05 -7.52 5.08
CA GLU A 197 -12.25 -7.00 4.42
C GLU A 197 -11.99 -6.69 2.94
N GLY A 198 -11.57 -7.71 2.18
CA GLY A 198 -11.41 -7.61 0.74
C GLY A 198 -12.67 -7.08 0.05
N TYR A 199 -12.52 -6.46 -1.10
CA TYR A 199 -13.66 -5.96 -1.89
C TYR A 199 -14.73 -7.03 -2.02
N LYS A 200 -15.92 -6.76 -1.50
CA LYS A 200 -17.06 -7.69 -1.51
C LYS A 200 -17.43 -8.10 -2.94
N THR A 201 -17.19 -7.22 -3.92
CA THR A 201 -17.47 -7.47 -5.33
C THR A 201 -16.42 -6.84 -6.25
N TRP A 202 -16.29 -7.41 -7.47
CA TRP A 202 -15.43 -6.85 -8.52
C TRP A 202 -15.82 -5.40 -8.91
N SER A 203 -17.11 -5.04 -8.79
CA SER A 203 -17.60 -3.69 -9.11
C SER A 203 -17.21 -2.67 -8.05
N GLU A 204 -17.16 -3.05 -6.78
CA GLU A 204 -16.66 -2.22 -5.69
C GLU A 204 -15.16 -1.97 -5.88
N LYS A 205 -14.39 -2.99 -6.27
CA LYS A 205 -12.99 -2.82 -6.62
C LYS A 205 -12.77 -1.80 -7.73
N LEU A 206 -13.57 -1.85 -8.81
CA LEU A 206 -13.48 -0.86 -9.89
C LEU A 206 -13.83 0.56 -9.40
N GLN A 207 -14.79 0.69 -8.49
CA GLN A 207 -15.15 1.98 -7.91
C GLN A 207 -14.03 2.54 -7.04
N THR A 208 -13.40 1.69 -6.21
CA THR A 208 -12.22 2.08 -5.43
C THR A 208 -11.04 2.47 -6.35
N ASN A 209 -10.81 1.73 -7.45
CA ASN A 209 -9.77 2.10 -8.41
C ASN A 209 -10.05 3.45 -9.10
N LEU A 210 -11.31 3.76 -9.39
CA LEU A 210 -11.70 5.06 -9.94
C LEU A 210 -11.49 6.19 -8.90
N GLN A 211 -11.86 5.95 -7.66
CA GLN A 211 -11.65 6.88 -6.56
C GLN A 211 -10.15 7.14 -6.34
N TRP A 212 -9.34 6.09 -6.30
CA TRP A 212 -7.88 6.17 -6.26
C TRP A 212 -7.31 7.02 -7.39
N ALA A 213 -7.65 6.70 -8.65
CA ALA A 213 -7.14 7.40 -9.81
C ALA A 213 -7.49 8.90 -9.79
N LYS A 214 -8.71 9.23 -9.34
CA LYS A 214 -9.15 10.63 -9.15
C LYS A 214 -8.39 11.32 -8.01
N ALA A 215 -8.15 10.64 -6.91
CA ALA A 215 -7.37 11.18 -5.79
C ALA A 215 -5.94 11.54 -6.25
N VAL A 216 -5.29 10.63 -6.99
CA VAL A 216 -3.96 10.89 -7.58
C VAL A 216 -3.99 12.09 -8.53
N ARG A 217 -4.97 12.15 -9.45
CA ARG A 217 -5.10 13.24 -10.40
C ARG A 217 -5.29 14.62 -9.74
N ASN A 218 -5.98 14.66 -8.62
CA ASN A 218 -6.28 15.88 -7.88
C ASN A 218 -5.19 16.27 -6.86
N SER A 219 -4.14 15.47 -6.73
CA SER A 219 -3.03 15.71 -5.81
C SER A 219 -1.88 16.48 -6.47
N SER A 220 -0.97 17.02 -5.66
CA SER A 220 0.28 17.64 -6.12
C SER A 220 1.21 16.66 -6.84
N LEU A 221 1.07 15.36 -6.57
CA LEU A 221 1.85 14.31 -7.25
C LEU A 221 1.58 14.28 -8.76
N TYR A 222 0.36 14.60 -9.21
CA TYR A 222 0.02 14.57 -10.64
C TYR A 222 0.98 15.40 -11.51
N GLU A 223 1.36 16.59 -11.04
CA GLU A 223 2.29 17.46 -11.76
C GLU A 223 3.74 16.91 -11.80
N LYS A 224 4.11 16.09 -10.82
CA LYS A 224 5.41 15.41 -10.77
C LYS A 224 5.48 14.16 -11.68
N LEU A 225 4.33 13.61 -12.10
CA LEU A 225 4.31 12.43 -12.95
C LEU A 225 4.82 12.74 -14.36
N PRO A 226 5.54 11.80 -15.02
CA PRO A 226 5.88 11.88 -16.44
C PRO A 226 4.64 12.08 -17.32
N GLY A 227 4.78 12.79 -18.44
CA GLY A 227 3.66 13.09 -19.34
C GLY A 227 2.91 11.85 -19.84
N GLU A 228 3.63 10.74 -20.08
CA GLU A 228 3.00 9.47 -20.45
C GLU A 228 2.13 8.89 -19.33
N SER A 229 2.60 8.98 -18.07
CA SER A 229 1.87 8.51 -16.88
C SER A 229 0.62 9.37 -16.62
N ARG A 230 0.71 10.69 -16.79
CA ARG A 230 -0.45 11.59 -16.73
C ARG A 230 -1.48 11.24 -17.81
N THR A 231 -1.03 11.08 -19.05
CA THR A 231 -1.91 10.67 -20.16
C THR A 231 -2.57 9.32 -19.92
N PHE A 232 -1.82 8.36 -19.38
CA PHE A 232 -2.38 7.06 -19.00
C PHE A 232 -3.43 7.20 -17.91
N LEU A 233 -3.14 7.95 -16.84
CA LEU A 233 -4.07 8.15 -15.71
C LEU A 233 -5.38 8.80 -16.17
N ASP A 234 -5.32 9.86 -16.97
CA ASP A 234 -6.51 10.53 -17.50
C ASP A 234 -7.37 9.59 -18.35
N LYS A 235 -6.73 8.79 -19.22
CA LYS A 235 -7.44 7.77 -20.00
C LYS A 235 -7.98 6.65 -19.13
N PHE A 236 -7.28 6.25 -18.08
CA PHE A 236 -7.76 5.22 -17.17
C PHE A 236 -9.00 5.68 -16.40
N ILE A 237 -9.02 6.92 -15.91
CA ILE A 237 -10.21 7.54 -15.31
C ILE A 237 -11.38 7.52 -16.30
N GLN A 238 -11.19 8.04 -17.51
CA GLN A 238 -12.21 8.05 -18.55
C GLN A 238 -12.71 6.62 -18.89
N PHE A 239 -11.80 5.66 -19.00
CA PHE A 239 -12.13 4.25 -19.23
C PHE A 239 -13.06 3.71 -18.14
N LEU A 240 -12.75 3.94 -16.85
CA LEU A 240 -13.59 3.47 -15.75
C LEU A 240 -14.94 4.18 -15.72
N GLU A 241 -14.99 5.50 -15.94
CA GLU A 241 -16.25 6.27 -16.01
C GLU A 241 -17.17 5.76 -17.12
N LEU A 242 -16.61 5.49 -18.31
CA LEU A 242 -17.37 4.91 -19.43
C LEU A 242 -17.90 3.51 -19.09
N ARG A 243 -17.13 2.69 -18.37
CA ARG A 243 -17.61 1.37 -17.91
C ARG A 243 -18.78 1.46 -16.94
N PHE A 244 -18.87 2.52 -16.15
CA PHE A 244 -20.02 2.71 -15.25
C PHE A 244 -21.24 3.29 -15.96
N SER A 245 -21.07 4.06 -17.04
CA SER A 245 -22.14 4.78 -17.72
C SER A 245 -22.70 4.08 -18.98
N HIS A 246 -21.91 3.20 -19.64
CA HIS A 246 -22.28 2.58 -20.92
C HIS A 246 -22.41 1.05 -20.79
N ALA A 247 -23.23 0.45 -21.67
CA ALA A 247 -23.37 -1.01 -21.74
C ALA A 247 -22.13 -1.68 -22.35
N PHE A 248 -21.57 -1.06 -23.38
CA PHE A 248 -20.33 -1.48 -24.05
C PHE A 248 -19.49 -0.26 -24.40
N LEU A 249 -18.17 -0.46 -24.44
CA LEU A 249 -17.24 0.57 -24.87
C LEU A 249 -17.08 0.55 -26.40
N SER A 250 -16.64 1.68 -26.97
CA SER A 250 -16.35 1.74 -28.41
C SER A 250 -15.11 0.91 -28.80
N PRO A 251 -14.95 0.48 -30.07
CA PRO A 251 -13.80 -0.28 -30.52
C PRO A 251 -12.45 0.38 -30.27
N LEU A 252 -12.39 1.72 -30.24
CA LEU A 252 -11.15 2.45 -29.92
C LEU A 252 -10.65 2.15 -28.50
N TRP A 253 -11.58 1.98 -27.54
CA TRP A 253 -11.23 1.59 -26.18
C TRP A 253 -10.71 0.16 -26.10
N PHE A 254 -11.19 -0.74 -26.96
CA PHE A 254 -10.64 -2.09 -27.04
C PHE A 254 -9.15 -2.05 -27.40
N VAL A 255 -8.75 -1.28 -28.39
CA VAL A 255 -7.33 -1.10 -28.76
C VAL A 255 -6.52 -0.53 -27.59
N TRP A 256 -7.06 0.47 -26.89
CA TRP A 256 -6.38 1.06 -25.73
C TRP A 256 -6.21 0.04 -24.59
N ILE A 257 -7.25 -0.74 -24.29
CA ILE A 257 -7.19 -1.79 -23.25
C ILE A 257 -6.15 -2.85 -23.60
N VAL A 258 -6.11 -3.32 -24.85
CA VAL A 258 -5.12 -4.32 -25.31
C VAL A 258 -3.69 -3.79 -25.11
N ARG A 259 -3.43 -2.56 -25.54
CA ARG A 259 -2.09 -1.93 -25.40
C ARG A 259 -1.66 -1.75 -23.96
N ASN A 260 -2.60 -1.53 -23.03
CA ASN A 260 -2.34 -1.25 -21.63
C ASN A 260 -2.66 -2.44 -20.70
N ALA A 261 -2.98 -3.62 -21.26
CA ALA A 261 -3.47 -4.76 -20.49
C ALA A 261 -2.52 -5.18 -19.35
N ARG A 262 -1.20 -5.12 -19.56
CA ARG A 262 -0.20 -5.46 -18.54
C ARG A 262 -0.15 -4.45 -17.39
N HIS A 263 -0.46 -3.18 -17.65
CA HIS A 263 -0.56 -2.15 -16.61
C HIS A 263 -1.88 -2.28 -15.84
N ILE A 264 -2.98 -2.59 -16.54
CA ILE A 264 -4.32 -2.72 -15.93
C ILE A 264 -4.44 -4.04 -15.13
N TYR A 265 -3.76 -5.10 -15.56
CA TYR A 265 -3.81 -6.44 -14.97
C TYR A 265 -2.40 -7.02 -14.72
N PRO A 266 -1.56 -6.35 -13.93
CA PRO A 266 -0.15 -6.75 -13.77
C PRO A 266 0.03 -8.16 -13.19
N GLN A 267 -0.93 -8.64 -12.37
CA GLN A 267 -0.90 -9.95 -11.75
C GLN A 267 -1.30 -11.10 -12.70
N VAL A 268 -1.78 -10.79 -13.93
CA VAL A 268 -2.24 -11.82 -14.86
C VAL A 268 -1.09 -12.29 -15.75
N THR A 269 -0.62 -13.50 -15.53
CA THR A 269 0.50 -14.10 -16.26
C THR A 269 0.07 -15.00 -17.43
N LYS A 270 -1.12 -15.65 -17.33
CA LYS A 270 -1.61 -16.57 -18.37
C LYS A 270 -2.32 -15.80 -19.48
N ALA A 271 -1.93 -16.05 -20.74
CA ALA A 271 -2.52 -15.40 -21.91
C ALA A 271 -4.05 -15.58 -22.01
N THR A 272 -4.57 -16.77 -21.72
CA THR A 272 -6.01 -17.05 -21.74
C THR A 272 -6.79 -16.22 -20.70
N GLN A 273 -6.22 -16.02 -19.50
CA GLN A 273 -6.80 -15.17 -18.47
C GLN A 273 -6.75 -13.69 -18.89
N MET A 274 -5.64 -13.26 -19.51
CA MET A 274 -5.49 -11.90 -20.00
C MET A 274 -6.55 -11.58 -21.07
N ILE A 275 -6.77 -12.47 -22.05
CA ILE A 275 -7.83 -12.32 -23.07
C ILE A 275 -9.18 -12.18 -22.38
N GLY A 276 -9.51 -13.06 -21.44
CA GLY A 276 -10.76 -12.96 -20.67
C GLY A 276 -10.93 -11.63 -19.93
N ARG A 277 -9.86 -11.11 -19.33
CA ARG A 277 -9.88 -9.81 -18.64
C ARG A 277 -10.08 -8.64 -19.61
N ILE A 278 -9.42 -8.67 -20.78
CA ILE A 278 -9.58 -7.65 -21.84
C ILE A 278 -11.03 -7.65 -22.32
N LEU A 279 -11.60 -8.81 -22.69
CA LEU A 279 -12.99 -8.93 -23.16
C LEU A 279 -13.98 -8.46 -22.08
N PHE A 280 -13.77 -8.86 -20.82
CA PHE A 280 -14.60 -8.40 -19.71
C PHE A 280 -14.54 -6.88 -19.52
N SER A 281 -13.38 -6.26 -19.77
CA SER A 281 -13.18 -4.82 -19.64
C SER A 281 -13.94 -4.00 -20.66
N PHE A 282 -14.28 -4.61 -21.80
CA PHE A 282 -15.07 -3.97 -22.85
C PHE A 282 -16.55 -3.85 -22.49
N VAL A 283 -17.01 -4.64 -21.50
CA VAL A 283 -18.41 -4.64 -21.04
C VAL A 283 -18.58 -3.67 -19.89
N GLY A 284 -19.62 -2.83 -19.96
CA GLY A 284 -19.98 -1.91 -18.88
C GLY A 284 -20.43 -2.63 -17.62
N VAL A 285 -20.25 -1.97 -16.48
CA VAL A 285 -20.51 -2.56 -15.14
C VAL A 285 -21.95 -3.03 -14.98
N SER A 286 -22.95 -2.23 -15.42
CA SER A 286 -24.37 -2.59 -15.32
C SER A 286 -24.72 -3.83 -16.15
N THR A 287 -24.18 -3.92 -17.36
CA THR A 287 -24.35 -5.05 -18.26
C THR A 287 -23.67 -6.30 -17.71
N ALA A 288 -22.42 -6.19 -17.27
CA ALA A 288 -21.68 -7.29 -16.68
C ALA A 288 -22.39 -7.86 -15.43
N LYS A 289 -22.94 -7.01 -14.55
CA LYS A 289 -23.73 -7.45 -13.38
C LYS A 289 -24.94 -8.32 -13.77
N ARG A 290 -25.59 -8.05 -14.92
CA ARG A 290 -26.74 -8.83 -15.39
C ARG A 290 -26.32 -10.25 -15.84
N PHE A 291 -25.16 -10.38 -16.51
CA PHE A 291 -24.68 -11.64 -17.03
C PHE A 291 -23.94 -12.49 -15.98
N PHE A 292 -23.25 -11.87 -15.01
CA PHE A 292 -22.42 -12.54 -14.00
C PHE A 292 -23.03 -12.54 -12.60
N LYS A 293 -24.37 -12.41 -12.48
CA LYS A 293 -25.12 -12.44 -11.21
C LYS A 293 -25.11 -13.80 -10.49
N LYS A 294 -24.39 -14.80 -11.05
CA LYS A 294 -24.21 -16.13 -10.45
C LYS A 294 -22.70 -16.43 -10.37
N LYS A 295 -22.04 -15.93 -9.34
CA LYS A 295 -20.93 -16.64 -8.66
C LYS A 295 -20.55 -15.84 -7.42
#